data_0eb54df78c41ffb9bed6f3c7d7f25ca0
#
_entry.id   0eb54df78c41ffb9bed6f3c7d7f25ca0
#
_cell.length_a   1.000
_cell.length_b   1.000
_cell.length_c   1.000
_cell.angle_alpha   90.00
_cell.angle_beta   90.00
_cell.angle_gamma   90.00
#
_symmetry.space_group_name_H-M   'P 1'
#
loop_
_entity.id
_entity.type
_entity.pdbx_description
1 polymer ?
#
loop_
_entity_poly.entity_id
_entity_poly.type
_entity_poly.pdbx_seq_one_letter_code
_entity_poly.pdbx_strand_id
1 'polypeptide(L)'
;MKSYSFTHAITRLPPASAINGLRAVDTGAPDLALMRAHHADYIAALKSTGATVVELPADEAYPDSLFVEDTALCLPQGAIVMRPGAPSRLGEAAEMAPHLKALYGDVRQITGLENFIEAGDILTTETEILVGRSARTNAGGVADLTRLVADWGHKVREVFTPPGVLHFKTDCSLLDADTILATERLDASGCFAGYKVIHCAPGEEASANAIRFNNLVLFPAGFPRTRDKLLAAGYDLREIGNSECAKLDGGMSCLSLRFTPKA
;
A
#
# COMPACT_ATOMS: atom_id res chain seq x y z
N MET A 1 -4.70 13.55 13.33
CA MET A 1 -4.52 13.81 11.86
C MET A 1 -5.23 12.69 11.14
N LYS A 2 -5.95 12.97 10.06
CA LYS A 2 -6.69 11.92 9.34
C LYS A 2 -5.73 10.96 8.65
N SER A 3 -5.97 9.65 8.76
CA SER A 3 -5.09 8.61 8.20
C SER A 3 -5.07 8.55 6.66
N TYR A 4 -5.84 9.41 6.01
CA TYR A 4 -5.90 9.59 4.56
C TYR A 4 -5.52 11.01 4.11
N SER A 5 -5.01 11.87 5.03
CA SER A 5 -4.55 13.23 4.72
C SER A 5 -3.03 13.27 4.67
N PHE A 6 -2.50 13.54 3.49
CA PHE A 6 -1.07 13.49 3.21
C PHE A 6 -0.60 14.76 2.52
N THR A 7 0.59 15.23 2.90
CA THR A 7 1.27 16.34 2.24
C THR A 7 2.36 15.86 1.29
N HIS A 8 2.79 14.61 1.43
CA HIS A 8 3.90 14.04 0.67
C HIS A 8 3.57 12.62 0.18
N ALA A 9 4.18 12.26 -0.94
CA ALA A 9 4.29 10.87 -1.39
C ALA A 9 5.69 10.60 -1.96
N ILE A 10 6.16 9.35 -1.83
CA ILE A 10 7.32 8.84 -2.56
C ILE A 10 6.81 7.80 -3.55
N THR A 11 7.26 7.88 -4.78
CA THR A 11 7.05 6.90 -5.84
C THR A 11 8.39 6.53 -6.45
N ARG A 12 8.47 5.41 -7.18
CA ARG A 12 9.65 5.03 -7.95
C ARG A 12 9.25 4.67 -9.37
N LEU A 13 9.99 5.17 -10.35
CA LEU A 13 9.73 4.88 -11.76
C LEU A 13 9.84 3.38 -12.06
N PRO A 14 8.95 2.80 -12.89
CA PRO A 14 9.02 1.39 -13.28
C PRO A 14 10.34 1.07 -13.98
N PRO A 15 11.15 0.13 -13.45
CA PRO A 15 12.40 -0.31 -14.09
C PRO A 15 12.11 -1.16 -15.34
N ALA A 16 13.05 -1.25 -16.26
CA ALA A 16 12.93 -2.17 -17.40
C ALA A 16 12.93 -3.63 -16.94
N SER A 17 13.61 -3.94 -15.85
CA SER A 17 13.62 -5.25 -15.21
C SER A 17 12.26 -5.69 -14.65
N ALA A 18 11.26 -4.81 -14.53
CA ALA A 18 9.93 -5.14 -14.01
C ALA A 18 9.23 -6.29 -14.75
N ILE A 19 9.60 -6.56 -16.00
CA ILE A 19 9.11 -7.74 -16.74
C ILE A 19 9.40 -9.07 -16.01
N ASN A 20 10.40 -9.07 -15.12
CA ASN A 20 10.82 -10.21 -14.31
C ASN A 20 10.30 -10.14 -12.86
N GLY A 21 9.41 -9.17 -12.55
CA GLY A 21 8.83 -9.00 -11.22
C GLY A 21 8.06 -10.23 -10.75
N LEU A 22 7.92 -10.33 -9.43
CA LEU A 22 7.19 -11.41 -8.77
C LEU A 22 5.72 -11.39 -9.16
N ARG A 23 5.15 -12.59 -9.34
CA ARG A 23 3.72 -12.76 -9.62
C ARG A 23 3.23 -14.14 -9.17
N ALA A 24 2.03 -14.22 -8.64
CA ALA A 24 1.43 -15.49 -8.22
C ALA A 24 1.01 -16.32 -9.44
N VAL A 25 0.49 -15.65 -10.49
CA VAL A 25 0.06 -16.27 -11.74
C VAL A 25 0.70 -15.54 -12.91
N ASP A 26 1.39 -16.27 -13.77
CA ASP A 26 1.96 -15.67 -14.98
C ASP A 26 0.87 -15.50 -16.05
N THR A 27 0.47 -14.27 -16.28
CA THR A 27 -0.47 -13.86 -17.33
C THR A 27 0.21 -13.16 -18.50
N GLY A 28 1.53 -13.28 -18.59
CA GLY A 28 2.39 -12.64 -19.58
C GLY A 28 3.16 -11.44 -19.01
N ALA A 29 4.23 -11.07 -19.71
CA ALA A 29 5.03 -9.92 -19.31
C ALA A 29 4.23 -8.62 -19.40
N PRO A 30 4.46 -7.65 -18.48
CA PRO A 30 3.85 -6.33 -18.60
C PRO A 30 4.38 -5.57 -19.82
N ASP A 31 3.52 -4.78 -20.44
CA ASP A 31 3.92 -3.74 -21.38
C ASP A 31 4.51 -2.55 -20.58
N LEU A 32 5.82 -2.38 -20.67
CA LEU A 32 6.53 -1.35 -19.93
C LEU A 32 6.15 0.07 -20.34
N ALA A 33 5.81 0.30 -21.62
CA ALA A 33 5.40 1.62 -22.06
C ALA A 33 4.04 1.98 -21.46
N LEU A 34 3.10 1.06 -21.48
CA LEU A 34 1.78 1.23 -20.87
C LEU A 34 1.87 1.33 -19.34
N MET A 35 2.71 0.50 -18.70
CA MET A 35 2.96 0.58 -17.25
C MET A 35 3.47 1.96 -16.85
N ARG A 36 4.42 2.52 -17.58
CA ARG A 36 4.98 3.86 -17.33
C ARG A 36 3.93 4.96 -17.56
N ALA A 37 3.06 4.82 -18.58
CA ALA A 37 1.97 5.75 -18.81
C ALA A 37 0.97 5.73 -17.63
N HIS A 38 0.53 4.56 -17.18
CA HIS A 38 -0.34 4.43 -16.00
C HIS A 38 0.31 5.00 -14.73
N HIS A 39 1.60 4.76 -14.54
CA HIS A 39 2.35 5.29 -13.40
C HIS A 39 2.46 6.82 -13.44
N ALA A 40 2.64 7.41 -14.63
CA ALA A 40 2.63 8.86 -14.80
C ALA A 40 1.25 9.48 -14.48
N ASP A 41 0.15 8.83 -14.88
CA ASP A 41 -1.21 9.24 -14.53
C ASP A 41 -1.47 9.16 -13.03
N TYR A 42 -0.94 8.12 -12.37
CA TYR A 42 -0.99 7.97 -10.92
C TYR A 42 -0.27 9.12 -10.20
N ILE A 43 0.96 9.45 -10.62
CA ILE A 43 1.72 10.59 -10.09
C ILE A 43 0.98 11.91 -10.31
N ALA A 44 0.43 12.12 -11.50
CA ALA A 44 -0.34 13.32 -11.81
C ALA A 44 -1.57 13.45 -10.90
N ALA A 45 -2.26 12.35 -10.60
CA ALA A 45 -3.38 12.32 -9.67
C ALA A 45 -2.95 12.69 -8.24
N LEU A 46 -1.82 12.16 -7.73
CA LEU A 46 -1.28 12.57 -6.43
C LEU A 46 -0.94 14.06 -6.39
N LYS A 47 -0.24 14.58 -7.40
CA LYS A 47 0.14 16.00 -7.51
C LYS A 47 -1.09 16.92 -7.58
N SER A 48 -2.17 16.49 -8.21
CA SER A 48 -3.40 17.28 -8.34
C SER A 48 -4.07 17.61 -7.00
N THR A 49 -3.75 16.87 -5.94
CA THR A 49 -4.23 17.13 -4.58
C THR A 49 -3.42 18.19 -3.83
N GLY A 50 -2.37 18.73 -4.45
CA GLY A 50 -1.44 19.69 -3.83
C GLY A 50 -0.30 19.07 -3.04
N ALA A 51 -0.15 17.75 -3.08
CA ALA A 51 0.94 17.06 -2.38
C ALA A 51 2.28 17.18 -3.13
N THR A 52 3.37 17.19 -2.36
CA THR A 52 4.73 17.04 -2.88
C THR A 52 4.99 15.57 -3.19
N VAL A 53 5.29 15.24 -4.44
CA VAL A 53 5.62 13.88 -4.85
C VAL A 53 7.11 13.78 -5.16
N VAL A 54 7.81 12.94 -4.42
CA VAL A 54 9.22 12.59 -4.67
C VAL A 54 9.24 11.39 -5.60
N GLU A 55 9.77 11.59 -6.80
CA GLU A 55 9.88 10.55 -7.82
C GLU A 55 11.31 10.00 -7.81
N LEU A 56 11.48 8.78 -7.30
CA LEU A 56 12.77 8.10 -7.33
C LEU A 56 13.04 7.53 -8.72
N PRO A 57 14.31 7.49 -9.14
CA PRO A 57 14.68 6.84 -10.40
C PRO A 57 14.35 5.34 -10.37
N ALA A 58 14.18 4.75 -11.55
CA ALA A 58 14.05 3.31 -11.69
C ALA A 58 15.27 2.59 -11.09
N ASP A 59 15.03 1.47 -10.43
CA ASP A 59 16.08 0.63 -9.85
C ASP A 59 16.10 -0.72 -10.56
N GLU A 60 17.00 -0.87 -11.50
CA GLU A 60 17.09 -2.06 -12.35
C GLU A 60 17.58 -3.31 -11.59
N ALA A 61 18.16 -3.15 -10.40
CA ALA A 61 18.59 -4.26 -9.56
C ALA A 61 17.42 -5.00 -8.92
N TYR A 62 16.27 -4.31 -8.77
CA TYR A 62 15.08 -4.85 -8.11
C TYR A 62 13.86 -4.71 -9.02
N PRO A 63 13.44 -5.80 -9.69
CA PRO A 63 12.30 -5.79 -10.60
C PRO A 63 10.99 -5.25 -9.99
N ASP A 64 10.78 -5.48 -8.69
CA ASP A 64 9.57 -5.08 -7.98
C ASP A 64 9.67 -3.69 -7.34
N SER A 65 10.77 -2.96 -7.55
CA SER A 65 11.09 -1.70 -6.85
C SER A 65 10.10 -0.55 -7.06
N LEU A 66 9.26 -0.61 -8.12
CA LEU A 66 8.17 0.36 -8.31
C LEU A 66 7.10 0.23 -7.21
N PHE A 67 6.97 -0.92 -6.57
CA PHE A 67 6.04 -1.19 -5.48
C PHE A 67 6.65 -0.77 -4.14
N VAL A 68 6.88 0.54 -4.00
CA VAL A 68 7.60 1.11 -2.84
C VAL A 68 6.88 0.92 -1.51
N GLU A 69 5.58 0.64 -1.52
CA GLU A 69 4.79 0.53 -0.29
C GLU A 69 5.36 -0.51 0.68
N ASP A 70 5.82 -1.66 0.17
CA ASP A 70 6.29 -2.76 1.03
C ASP A 70 7.58 -2.47 1.77
N THR A 71 8.29 -1.41 1.38
CA THR A 71 9.59 -1.06 1.94
C THR A 71 9.53 -0.32 3.26
N ALA A 72 8.43 0.39 3.56
CA ALA A 72 8.35 1.23 4.75
C ALA A 72 6.92 1.54 5.21
N LEU A 73 6.76 1.76 6.52
CA LEU A 73 5.60 2.42 7.11
C LEU A 73 5.98 3.86 7.47
N CYS A 74 5.22 4.81 6.96
CA CYS A 74 5.39 6.24 7.23
C CYS A 74 4.24 6.75 8.11
N LEU A 75 4.57 7.25 9.31
CA LEU A 75 3.65 7.81 10.29
C LEU A 75 4.04 9.27 10.59
N PRO A 76 3.17 10.09 11.17
CA PRO A 76 3.53 11.48 11.49
C PRO A 76 4.75 11.60 12.41
N GLN A 77 4.99 10.63 13.27
CA GLN A 77 6.09 10.66 14.26
C GLN A 77 7.43 10.25 13.66
N GLY A 78 7.43 9.39 12.63
CA GLY A 78 8.62 8.84 12.04
C GLY A 78 8.32 7.80 10.97
N ALA A 79 9.36 7.16 10.46
CA ALA A 79 9.25 6.07 9.52
C ALA A 79 9.86 4.77 10.06
N ILE A 80 9.33 3.64 9.60
CA ILE A 80 9.87 2.32 9.93
C ILE A 80 10.21 1.62 8.62
N VAL A 81 11.49 1.30 8.46
CA VAL A 81 11.97 0.48 7.34
C VAL A 81 11.53 -0.96 7.60
N MET A 82 10.78 -1.51 6.66
CA MET A 82 10.27 -2.87 6.74
C MET A 82 11.36 -3.90 6.40
N ARG A 83 11.04 -5.16 6.66
CA ARG A 83 11.85 -6.29 6.22
C ARG A 83 10.96 -7.19 5.37
N PRO A 84 11.01 -7.06 4.04
CA PRO A 84 10.21 -7.87 3.13
C PRO A 84 10.35 -9.37 3.34
N GLY A 85 9.24 -10.10 3.22
CA GLY A 85 9.23 -11.55 3.28
C GLY A 85 9.75 -12.23 2.01
N ALA A 86 9.76 -11.52 0.87
CA ALA A 86 10.35 -12.00 -0.36
C ALA A 86 11.86 -11.74 -0.38
N PRO A 87 12.72 -12.78 -0.48
CA PRO A 87 14.18 -12.61 -0.44
C PRO A 87 14.72 -11.67 -1.52
N SER A 88 14.14 -11.67 -2.72
CA SER A 88 14.53 -10.79 -3.83
C SER A 88 14.28 -9.31 -3.54
N ARG A 89 13.41 -8.97 -2.58
CA ARG A 89 13.01 -7.62 -2.22
C ARG A 89 13.71 -7.06 -0.97
N LEU A 90 14.53 -7.85 -0.28
CA LEU A 90 15.18 -7.41 0.97
C LEU A 90 16.03 -6.15 0.80
N GLY A 91 16.72 -6.01 -0.33
CA GLY A 91 17.54 -4.83 -0.62
C GLY A 91 16.74 -3.57 -0.90
N GLU A 92 15.54 -3.67 -1.44
CA GLU A 92 14.67 -2.52 -1.74
C GLU A 92 14.39 -1.65 -0.51
N ALA A 93 14.17 -2.28 0.65
CA ALA A 93 13.91 -1.58 1.89
C ALA A 93 15.17 -0.83 2.39
N ALA A 94 16.36 -1.42 2.23
CA ALA A 94 17.62 -0.75 2.57
C ALA A 94 17.87 0.47 1.69
N GLU A 95 17.55 0.39 0.38
CA GLU A 95 17.67 1.51 -0.57
C GLU A 95 16.66 2.65 -0.26
N MET A 96 15.52 2.33 0.37
CA MET A 96 14.55 3.35 0.78
C MET A 96 14.99 4.12 2.03
N ALA A 97 15.78 3.54 2.91
CA ALA A 97 16.15 4.13 4.21
C ALA A 97 16.82 5.53 4.12
N PRO A 98 17.75 5.83 3.18
CA PRO A 98 18.32 7.17 3.04
C PRO A 98 17.27 8.23 2.68
N HIS A 99 16.29 7.91 1.83
CA HIS A 99 15.23 8.82 1.43
C HIS A 99 14.30 9.16 2.61
N LEU A 100 14.02 8.16 3.47
CA LEU A 100 13.24 8.39 4.69
C LEU A 100 14.00 9.25 5.70
N LYS A 101 15.30 9.01 5.88
CA LYS A 101 16.17 9.82 6.76
C LYS A 101 16.28 11.29 6.34
N ALA A 102 16.12 11.58 5.07
CA ALA A 102 16.06 12.95 4.57
C ALA A 102 14.77 13.70 4.94
N LEU A 103 13.71 12.96 5.30
CA LEU A 103 12.35 13.48 5.54
C LEU A 103 11.92 13.38 7.01
N TYR A 104 12.53 12.47 7.77
CA TYR A 104 12.15 12.16 9.15
C TYR A 104 13.36 12.21 10.10
N GLY A 105 13.15 12.81 11.27
CA GLY A 105 14.14 12.78 12.34
C GLY A 105 14.22 11.46 13.09
N ASP A 106 13.14 10.64 13.07
CA ASP A 106 13.10 9.29 13.67
C ASP A 106 12.82 8.28 12.58
N VAL A 107 13.82 7.47 12.25
CA VAL A 107 13.71 6.36 11.28
C VAL A 107 14.19 5.09 11.95
N ARG A 108 13.24 4.19 12.16
CA ARG A 108 13.43 2.88 12.80
C ARG A 108 13.44 1.78 11.75
N GLN A 109 13.75 0.55 12.16
CA GLN A 109 13.74 -0.60 11.26
C GLN A 109 13.37 -1.89 11.98
N ILE A 110 12.80 -2.82 11.24
CA ILE A 110 12.60 -4.21 11.68
C ILE A 110 13.96 -4.89 11.74
N THR A 111 14.34 -5.48 12.86
CA THR A 111 15.71 -5.94 13.12
C THR A 111 15.88 -7.45 13.26
N GLY A 112 14.83 -8.19 13.58
CA GLY A 112 14.91 -9.64 13.73
C GLY A 112 15.19 -10.33 12.40
N LEU A 113 16.22 -11.19 12.33
CA LEU A 113 16.60 -11.87 11.08
C LEU A 113 15.49 -12.77 10.53
N GLU A 114 14.70 -13.39 11.43
CA GLU A 114 13.56 -14.22 11.08
C GLU A 114 12.22 -13.44 11.07
N ASN A 115 12.25 -12.15 11.41
CA ASN A 115 11.07 -11.29 11.45
C ASN A 115 10.90 -10.62 10.09
N PHE A 116 9.78 -10.87 9.43
CA PHE A 116 9.47 -10.21 8.17
C PHE A 116 8.05 -9.64 8.20
N ILE A 117 7.92 -8.47 7.59
CA ILE A 117 6.69 -7.72 7.45
C ILE A 117 6.81 -6.80 6.24
N GLU A 118 5.78 -6.80 5.40
CA GLU A 118 5.62 -5.90 4.27
C GLU A 118 4.50 -4.91 4.56
N ALA A 119 4.70 -3.63 4.20
CA ALA A 119 3.67 -2.65 4.54
C ALA A 119 2.39 -2.75 3.68
N GLY A 120 2.38 -3.60 2.65
CA GLY A 120 1.17 -4.06 1.98
C GLY A 120 0.18 -4.78 2.92
N ASP A 121 0.68 -5.34 4.02
CA ASP A 121 -0.13 -5.95 5.08
C ASP A 121 -0.58 -4.96 6.18
N ILE A 122 -0.19 -3.68 6.08
CA ILE A 122 -0.45 -2.69 7.13
C ILE A 122 -1.50 -1.68 6.67
N LEU A 123 -2.64 -1.62 7.36
CA LEU A 123 -3.66 -0.61 7.17
C LEU A 123 -3.71 0.29 8.41
N THR A 124 -3.29 1.55 8.25
CA THR A 124 -3.35 2.55 9.33
C THR A 124 -4.70 3.25 9.32
N THR A 125 -5.38 3.24 10.45
CA THR A 125 -6.62 3.97 10.70
C THR A 125 -6.40 5.11 11.71
N GLU A 126 -7.44 5.85 12.06
CA GLU A 126 -7.30 6.91 13.08
C GLU A 126 -7.17 6.36 14.51
N THR A 127 -7.54 5.10 14.74
CA THR A 127 -7.62 4.51 16.08
C THR A 127 -6.61 3.39 16.32
N GLU A 128 -6.16 2.72 15.24
CA GLU A 128 -5.30 1.55 15.32
C GLU A 128 -4.55 1.30 14.01
N ILE A 129 -3.55 0.46 14.09
CA ILE A 129 -2.84 -0.11 12.93
C ILE A 129 -3.27 -1.58 12.82
N LEU A 130 -3.98 -1.94 11.75
CA LEU A 130 -4.31 -3.32 11.42
C LEU A 130 -3.16 -3.93 10.65
N VAL A 131 -2.72 -5.12 11.06
CA VAL A 131 -1.65 -5.85 10.38
C VAL A 131 -2.12 -7.23 10.00
N GLY A 132 -2.21 -7.48 8.71
CA GLY A 132 -2.57 -8.78 8.15
C GLY A 132 -1.43 -9.79 8.27
N ARG A 133 -1.72 -10.97 8.81
CA ARG A 133 -0.83 -12.13 8.72
C ARG A 133 -1.00 -12.79 7.37
N SER A 134 0.06 -12.80 6.58
CA SER A 134 0.10 -13.36 5.24
C SER A 134 1.35 -14.22 5.05
N ALA A 135 1.59 -14.70 3.84
CA ALA A 135 2.86 -15.34 3.49
C ALA A 135 4.06 -14.35 3.52
N ARG A 136 3.79 -13.04 3.54
CA ARG A 136 4.77 -11.96 3.51
C ARG A 136 4.96 -11.28 4.85
N THR A 137 4.15 -11.63 5.86
CA THR A 137 4.20 -11.04 7.21
C THR A 137 3.99 -12.12 8.27
N ASN A 138 4.98 -12.30 9.15
CA ASN A 138 4.93 -13.28 10.23
C ASN A 138 4.71 -12.65 11.62
N ALA A 139 4.50 -13.50 12.63
CA ALA A 139 4.26 -13.05 14.01
C ALA A 139 5.43 -12.21 14.57
N GLY A 140 6.65 -12.56 14.22
CA GLY A 140 7.84 -11.84 14.66
C GLY A 140 7.88 -10.42 14.10
N GLY A 141 7.53 -10.24 12.81
CA GLY A 141 7.42 -8.92 12.19
C GLY A 141 6.34 -8.06 12.83
N VAL A 142 5.16 -8.64 13.14
CA VAL A 142 4.08 -7.93 13.85
C VAL A 142 4.52 -7.53 15.26
N ALA A 143 5.20 -8.41 15.99
CA ALA A 143 5.70 -8.11 17.35
C ALA A 143 6.75 -6.98 17.32
N ASP A 144 7.68 -7.00 16.35
CA ASP A 144 8.67 -5.94 16.19
C ASP A 144 8.00 -4.60 15.85
N LEU A 145 7.04 -4.57 14.91
CA LEU A 145 6.30 -3.36 14.59
C LEU A 145 5.58 -2.83 15.84
N THR A 146 4.89 -3.69 16.59
CA THR A 146 4.16 -3.31 17.81
C THR A 146 5.09 -2.62 18.81
N ARG A 147 6.28 -3.17 19.02
CA ARG A 147 7.30 -2.58 19.90
C ARG A 147 7.81 -1.23 19.37
N LEU A 148 8.03 -1.14 18.06
CA LEU A 148 8.58 0.06 17.41
C LEU A 148 7.62 1.24 17.39
N VAL A 149 6.29 1.02 17.45
CA VAL A 149 5.29 2.11 17.42
C VAL A 149 4.70 2.43 18.80
N ALA A 150 5.08 1.67 19.84
CA ALA A 150 4.46 1.77 21.15
C ALA A 150 4.62 3.15 21.80
N ASP A 151 5.85 3.71 21.76
CA ASP A 151 6.15 5.05 22.29
C ASP A 151 5.61 6.19 21.42
N TRP A 152 5.21 5.90 20.16
CA TRP A 152 4.45 6.82 19.31
C TRP A 152 2.94 6.82 19.64
N GLY A 153 2.50 5.93 20.54
CA GLY A 153 1.12 5.84 21.00
C GLY A 153 0.18 5.06 20.08
N HIS A 154 0.72 4.33 19.10
CA HIS A 154 -0.11 3.52 18.20
C HIS A 154 -0.43 2.15 18.80
N LYS A 155 -1.67 1.71 18.59
CA LYS A 155 -2.12 0.34 18.89
C LYS A 155 -2.03 -0.49 17.62
N VAL A 156 -1.44 -1.67 17.74
CA VAL A 156 -1.38 -2.65 16.65
C VAL A 156 -2.37 -3.77 16.94
N ARG A 157 -3.19 -4.12 15.96
CA ARG A 157 -4.08 -5.27 15.99
C ARG A 157 -3.75 -6.21 14.85
N GLU A 158 -3.37 -7.42 15.20
CA GLU A 158 -3.11 -8.50 14.24
C GLU A 158 -4.44 -9.05 13.72
N VAL A 159 -4.50 -9.27 12.41
CA VAL A 159 -5.62 -9.90 11.71
C VAL A 159 -5.08 -10.94 10.74
N PHE A 160 -5.92 -11.87 10.30
CA PHE A 160 -5.50 -12.93 9.39
C PHE A 160 -6.09 -12.71 8.01
N THR A 161 -5.23 -12.67 6.98
CA THR A 161 -5.67 -12.63 5.59
C THR A 161 -6.21 -14.01 5.18
N PRO A 162 -7.27 -14.06 4.39
CA PRO A 162 -7.75 -15.33 3.83
C PRO A 162 -6.68 -16.02 2.99
N PRO A 163 -6.69 -17.37 2.91
CA PRO A 163 -5.78 -18.10 2.05
C PRO A 163 -5.87 -17.61 0.59
N GLY A 164 -4.71 -17.48 -0.07
CA GLY A 164 -4.62 -17.03 -1.46
C GLY A 164 -4.67 -15.51 -1.66
N VAL A 165 -4.76 -14.72 -0.59
CA VAL A 165 -4.60 -13.26 -0.62
C VAL A 165 -3.14 -12.92 -0.36
N LEU A 166 -2.50 -12.18 -1.26
CA LEU A 166 -1.08 -11.85 -1.17
C LEU A 166 -0.78 -10.97 0.05
N HIS A 167 -1.48 -9.82 0.17
CA HIS A 167 -1.37 -8.87 1.26
C HIS A 167 -2.76 -8.47 1.77
N PHE A 168 -2.83 -7.99 3.00
CA PHE A 168 -4.06 -7.48 3.60
C PHE A 168 -4.72 -6.40 2.73
N LYS A 169 -3.92 -5.44 2.23
CA LYS A 169 -4.40 -4.36 1.36
C LYS A 169 -4.67 -4.77 -0.10
N THR A 170 -4.42 -6.02 -0.47
CA THR A 170 -4.97 -6.57 -1.72
C THR A 170 -6.49 -6.55 -1.69
N ASP A 171 -7.08 -6.80 -0.51
CA ASP A 171 -8.51 -7.00 -0.30
C ASP A 171 -9.19 -5.85 0.45
N CYS A 172 -8.48 -4.76 0.78
CA CYS A 172 -9.10 -3.62 1.45
C CYS A 172 -8.35 -2.30 1.25
N SER A 173 -9.06 -1.21 1.47
CA SER A 173 -8.50 0.14 1.59
C SER A 173 -9.34 1.03 2.51
N LEU A 174 -8.67 1.96 3.22
CA LEU A 174 -9.35 2.96 4.03
C LEU A 174 -9.92 4.06 3.13
N LEU A 175 -11.21 4.36 3.27
CA LEU A 175 -11.87 5.44 2.53
C LEU A 175 -12.01 6.72 3.35
N ASP A 176 -12.26 6.61 4.65
CA ASP A 176 -12.29 7.73 5.60
C ASP A 176 -12.10 7.23 7.05
N ALA A 177 -12.42 8.04 8.04
CA ALA A 177 -12.13 7.75 9.44
C ALA A 177 -12.71 6.41 9.94
N ASP A 178 -13.87 6.00 9.43
CA ASP A 178 -14.62 4.84 9.90
C ASP A 178 -15.12 3.91 8.77
N THR A 179 -14.72 4.18 7.51
CA THR A 179 -15.23 3.44 6.35
C THR A 179 -14.11 2.77 5.57
N ILE A 180 -14.29 1.51 5.28
CA ILE A 180 -13.34 0.66 4.55
C ILE A 180 -14.03 0.12 3.29
N LEU A 181 -13.33 0.18 2.15
CA LEU A 181 -13.65 -0.62 0.98
C LEU A 181 -13.01 -1.98 1.17
N ALA A 182 -13.76 -3.06 1.04
CA ALA A 182 -13.21 -4.40 1.20
C ALA A 182 -13.89 -5.43 0.30
N THR A 183 -13.21 -6.56 0.11
CA THR A 183 -13.83 -7.75 -0.44
C THR A 183 -14.72 -8.42 0.61
N GLU A 184 -15.78 -9.10 0.17
CA GLU A 184 -16.67 -9.85 1.06
C GLU A 184 -15.91 -10.96 1.81
N ARG A 185 -14.95 -11.64 1.13
CA ARG A 185 -14.14 -12.70 1.75
C ARG A 185 -13.27 -12.21 2.90
N LEU A 186 -12.73 -10.99 2.82
CA LEU A 186 -11.91 -10.43 3.90
C LEU A 186 -12.80 -9.97 5.06
N ASP A 187 -13.91 -9.27 4.78
CA ASP A 187 -14.85 -8.80 5.80
C ASP A 187 -15.51 -9.96 6.57
N ALA A 188 -15.76 -11.10 5.93
CA ALA A 188 -16.29 -12.30 6.57
C ALA A 188 -15.41 -12.83 7.71
N SER A 189 -14.13 -12.44 7.77
CA SER A 189 -13.25 -12.75 8.91
C SER A 189 -13.61 -11.97 10.18
N GLY A 190 -14.45 -10.92 10.09
CA GLY A 190 -14.81 -10.03 11.19
C GLY A 190 -13.71 -9.03 11.56
N CYS A 191 -12.65 -8.92 10.75
CA CYS A 191 -11.51 -8.04 11.05
C CYS A 191 -11.86 -6.53 11.05
N PHE A 192 -12.98 -6.15 10.43
CA PHE A 192 -13.46 -4.78 10.36
C PHE A 192 -14.58 -4.46 11.36
N ALA A 193 -14.74 -5.25 12.42
CA ALA A 193 -15.72 -4.94 13.46
C ALA A 193 -15.48 -3.53 14.02
N GLY A 194 -16.53 -2.69 13.98
CA GLY A 194 -16.47 -1.28 14.38
C GLY A 194 -16.26 -0.30 13.23
N TYR A 195 -16.02 -0.78 12.02
CA TYR A 195 -15.96 0.04 10.80
C TYR A 195 -17.22 -0.16 9.95
N LYS A 196 -17.55 0.84 9.15
CA LYS A 196 -18.47 0.68 8.02
C LYS A 196 -17.71 0.05 6.87
N VAL A 197 -18.33 -0.94 6.22
CA VAL A 197 -17.69 -1.61 5.08
C VAL A 197 -18.54 -1.40 3.83
N ILE A 198 -17.88 -0.92 2.78
CA ILE A 198 -18.43 -0.93 1.43
C ILE A 198 -17.80 -2.13 0.72
N HIS A 199 -18.61 -3.11 0.33
CA HIS A 199 -18.11 -4.27 -0.40
C HIS A 199 -17.91 -3.97 -1.88
N CYS A 200 -16.78 -4.41 -2.42
CA CYS A 200 -16.59 -4.51 -3.87
C CYS A 200 -17.74 -5.29 -4.51
N ALA A 201 -18.06 -4.98 -5.74
CA ALA A 201 -19.03 -5.77 -6.48
C ALA A 201 -18.44 -7.16 -6.80
N PRO A 202 -19.24 -8.24 -6.77
CA PRO A 202 -18.76 -9.57 -7.10
C PRO A 202 -18.08 -9.62 -8.48
N GLY A 203 -16.87 -10.21 -8.55
CA GLY A 203 -16.02 -10.23 -9.75
C GLY A 203 -15.22 -8.94 -10.00
N GLU A 204 -15.26 -8.00 -9.04
CA GLU A 204 -14.47 -6.76 -9.05
C GLU A 204 -13.58 -6.64 -7.79
N GLU A 205 -13.21 -7.76 -7.18
CA GLU A 205 -12.48 -7.82 -5.90
C GLU A 205 -11.15 -7.07 -5.96
N ALA A 206 -10.46 -7.08 -7.10
CA ALA A 206 -9.20 -6.35 -7.28
C ALA A 206 -9.34 -4.82 -7.13
N SER A 207 -10.57 -4.30 -7.20
CA SER A 207 -10.86 -2.88 -6.94
C SER A 207 -10.73 -2.47 -5.47
N ALA A 208 -10.66 -3.44 -4.54
CA ALA A 208 -10.45 -3.19 -3.12
C ALA A 208 -9.10 -2.52 -2.85
N ASN A 209 -8.09 -2.76 -3.69
CA ASN A 209 -6.81 -2.09 -3.61
C ASN A 209 -6.87 -0.70 -4.26
N ALA A 210 -7.61 0.19 -3.64
CA ALA A 210 -7.66 1.62 -3.93
C ALA A 210 -6.83 2.41 -2.89
N ILE A 211 -6.71 3.71 -3.04
CA ILE A 211 -6.20 4.59 -1.98
C ILE A 211 -7.03 5.86 -1.87
N ARG A 212 -7.42 6.22 -0.64
CA ARG A 212 -7.84 7.59 -0.35
C ARG A 212 -6.60 8.44 -0.12
N PHE A 213 -6.47 9.49 -0.93
CA PHE A 213 -5.42 10.48 -0.80
C PHE A 213 -6.05 11.87 -0.73
N ASN A 214 -6.12 12.44 0.45
CA ASN A 214 -6.83 13.71 0.72
C ASN A 214 -8.33 13.62 0.37
N ASN A 215 -8.79 14.43 -0.56
CA ASN A 215 -10.17 14.46 -1.02
C ASN A 215 -10.47 13.45 -2.15
N LEU A 216 -9.44 12.79 -2.68
CA LEU A 216 -9.54 11.97 -3.88
C LEU A 216 -9.33 10.49 -3.56
N VAL A 217 -10.13 9.61 -4.13
CA VAL A 217 -9.86 8.16 -4.15
C VAL A 217 -9.24 7.80 -5.50
N LEU A 218 -7.96 7.38 -5.50
CA LEU A 218 -7.34 6.78 -6.66
C LEU A 218 -7.83 5.34 -6.76
N PHE A 219 -8.49 5.04 -7.85
CA PHE A 219 -9.23 3.80 -8.04
C PHE A 219 -8.75 3.10 -9.32
N PRO A 220 -8.52 1.79 -9.30
CA PRO A 220 -8.09 1.08 -10.51
C PRO A 220 -9.22 1.09 -11.55
N ALA A 221 -8.88 1.40 -12.80
CA ALA A 221 -9.83 1.38 -13.90
C ALA A 221 -10.30 -0.03 -14.23
N GLY A 222 -11.52 -0.16 -14.75
CA GLY A 222 -12.08 -1.44 -15.20
C GLY A 222 -13.09 -2.07 -14.24
N PHE A 223 -13.48 -1.39 -13.16
CA PHE A 223 -14.38 -1.91 -12.12
C PHE A 223 -15.63 -1.01 -11.95
N PRO A 224 -16.52 -0.93 -12.96
CA PRO A 224 -17.58 0.07 -12.99
C PRO A 224 -18.63 -0.07 -11.90
N ARG A 225 -18.95 -1.29 -11.47
CA ARG A 225 -19.98 -1.50 -10.44
C ARG A 225 -19.51 -1.07 -9.04
N THR A 226 -18.25 -1.31 -8.72
CA THR A 226 -17.65 -0.86 -7.46
C THR A 226 -17.43 0.66 -7.50
N ARG A 227 -16.98 1.20 -8.63
CA ARG A 227 -16.89 2.65 -8.86
C ARG A 227 -18.22 3.33 -8.58
N ASP A 228 -19.31 2.83 -9.14
CA ASP A 228 -20.64 3.44 -9.01
C ASP A 228 -21.14 3.40 -7.56
N LYS A 229 -20.81 2.34 -6.79
CA LYS A 229 -21.08 2.30 -5.33
C LYS A 229 -20.33 3.41 -4.58
N LEU A 230 -19.06 3.64 -4.91
CA LEU A 230 -18.26 4.67 -4.25
C LEU A 230 -18.74 6.08 -4.60
N LEU A 231 -19.10 6.33 -5.87
CA LEU A 231 -19.69 7.59 -6.29
C LEU A 231 -21.03 7.85 -5.59
N ALA A 232 -21.89 6.82 -5.48
CA ALA A 232 -23.16 6.92 -4.75
C ALA A 232 -22.97 7.16 -3.24
N ALA A 233 -21.85 6.71 -2.67
CA ALA A 233 -21.46 6.99 -1.30
C ALA A 233 -20.81 8.39 -1.11
N GLY A 234 -20.65 9.16 -2.19
CA GLY A 234 -20.17 10.56 -2.14
C GLY A 234 -18.66 10.71 -2.24
N TYR A 235 -17.92 9.69 -2.68
CA TYR A 235 -16.48 9.79 -2.88
C TYR A 235 -16.14 10.37 -4.25
N ASP A 236 -15.15 11.27 -4.29
CA ASP A 236 -14.55 11.72 -5.54
C ASP A 236 -13.51 10.69 -6.00
N LEU A 237 -13.65 10.20 -7.22
CA LEU A 237 -12.79 9.15 -7.77
C LEU A 237 -11.92 9.66 -8.92
N ARG A 238 -10.68 9.18 -8.96
CA ARG A 238 -9.82 9.24 -10.13
C ARG A 238 -9.48 7.82 -10.56
N GLU A 239 -10.05 7.39 -11.69
CA GLU A 239 -9.72 6.09 -12.28
C GLU A 239 -8.33 6.15 -12.92
N ILE A 240 -7.47 5.18 -12.59
CA ILE A 240 -6.10 5.05 -13.07
C ILE A 240 -5.94 3.66 -13.70
N GLY A 241 -5.31 3.60 -14.86
CA GLY A 241 -4.94 2.32 -15.47
C GLY A 241 -4.01 1.52 -14.56
N ASN A 242 -4.27 0.21 -14.40
CA ASN A 242 -3.47 -0.68 -13.54
C ASN A 242 -3.18 -2.04 -14.20
N SER A 243 -3.59 -2.26 -15.44
CA SER A 243 -3.51 -3.57 -16.08
C SER A 243 -2.12 -4.19 -16.06
N GLU A 244 -1.07 -3.37 -16.20
CA GLU A 244 0.29 -3.86 -16.27
C GLU A 244 0.90 -4.14 -14.89
N CYS A 245 0.61 -3.30 -13.89
CA CYS A 245 0.99 -3.58 -12.51
C CYS A 245 0.23 -4.80 -11.96
N ALA A 246 -1.03 -4.99 -12.35
CA ALA A 246 -1.83 -6.14 -11.94
C ALA A 246 -1.26 -7.49 -12.42
N LYS A 247 -0.51 -7.52 -13.53
CA LYS A 247 0.24 -8.72 -13.97
C LYS A 247 1.37 -9.12 -13.02
N LEU A 248 1.77 -8.20 -12.13
CA LEU A 248 2.77 -8.39 -11.08
C LEU A 248 2.11 -8.34 -9.68
N ASP A 249 0.83 -8.65 -9.58
CA ASP A 249 0.02 -8.58 -8.35
C ASP A 249 -0.03 -7.18 -7.70
N GLY A 250 0.35 -6.13 -8.42
CA GLY A 250 0.40 -4.75 -7.94
C GLY A 250 -0.93 -4.02 -8.03
N GLY A 251 -1.28 -3.26 -6.98
CA GLY A 251 -2.47 -2.40 -6.90
C GLY A 251 -2.11 -0.93 -6.68
N MET A 252 -3.12 -0.10 -6.47
CA MET A 252 -2.94 1.36 -6.29
C MET A 252 -2.11 1.67 -5.05
N SER A 253 -2.31 0.93 -3.95
CA SER A 253 -1.59 1.19 -2.71
C SER A 253 -0.08 0.93 -2.85
N CYS A 254 0.30 -0.06 -3.66
CA CYS A 254 1.69 -0.50 -3.81
C CYS A 254 2.62 0.58 -4.39
N LEU A 255 2.07 1.53 -5.17
CA LEU A 255 2.83 2.47 -6.00
C LEU A 255 3.38 3.68 -5.23
N SER A 256 3.03 3.87 -3.96
CA SER A 256 3.54 5.02 -3.19
C SER A 256 3.65 4.77 -1.70
N LEU A 257 4.64 5.41 -1.07
CA LEU A 257 4.61 5.76 0.34
C LEU A 257 3.87 7.11 0.48
N ARG A 258 2.96 7.21 1.43
CA ARG A 258 2.07 8.38 1.62
C ARG A 258 2.15 8.85 3.06
N PHE A 259 2.41 10.15 3.28
CA PHE A 259 2.68 10.63 4.64
C PHE A 259 2.57 12.15 4.78
N THR A 260 2.54 12.57 6.03
CA THR A 260 2.70 13.96 6.45
C THR A 260 3.74 13.95 7.56
N PRO A 261 5.02 14.30 7.29
CA PRO A 261 6.02 14.33 8.34
C PRO A 261 5.68 15.43 9.36
N LYS A 262 6.01 15.19 10.62
CA LYS A 262 6.01 16.29 11.61
C LYS A 262 7.07 17.30 11.21
N ALA A 263 6.66 18.57 11.20
CA ALA A 263 7.56 19.69 11.09
C ALA A 263 8.51 19.75 12.29
#